data_ef4e1cd929557fcf494c8a6b1a2e32c5
#
_entry.id   ef4e1cd929557fcf494c8a6b1a2e32c5
#
_cell.length_a   1.000
_cell.length_b   1.000
_cell.length_c   1.000
_cell.angle_alpha   90.00
_cell.angle_beta   90.00
_cell.angle_gamma   90.00
#
_symmetry.space_group_name_H-M   'P 1'
#
loop_
_entity.id
_entity.type
_entity.pdbx_description
1 polymer ?
#
loop_
_entity_poly.entity_id
_entity_poly.type
_entity_poly.pdbx_seq_one_letter_code
_entity_poly.pdbx_strand_id
1 'polypeptide(L)'
;MFKEVYDVIVVGAGHAGSEAAAAAANMGSKTLLITMNLQNIAQMSCNPAMGGIAKGQIVREIDAIGGYSGVVTDVSAVQFKMLNKSKGPAMWSPRAQSDRMRFAESWRNMLEKTKNLDFYQEMVSGILVSGDKVVGVKTSLGLKIHSKSVILTNGTFLNGLIHIGEKQFGGGRAGEKASFGITEVLTDFGFESGRMKTGTPPRVDGRSLNYDVMVSQPGDQNPSKFSYSKKTTPLTKQLDCHMTYTSPLVHDLLREGFDRSPMFNGAINSVGPRYCPSIEDKINRFSEKDRHQIFVEPEGWSTVEVYVNGFSTSLPEDIQFKALSSVAGFENVKFFRPGYAIEYDYFPPTQLKSSLETKPLSGLFFAGQINGTTGYEEAAAQGLMAGINAHLLINEKDPFVLKRDEAYIGVLIDDLITKGTEEPYRMFTSRAEYRTLLRQDNADLRLTNRSYRLGLASKERLLSVENKQNSTDSFVSFFKKTSIKPEEINPVLKSKNSSETKQSVKLYKVFSRPNISMDDMLSLDPVKKYFLEHKPDVEVLEQTEVQVKYSGYIEKEKANAMKLNNLEALKIPPTFEYSKVKSLSTEAIQKLNKIKPTTLSQASRISGVSPNDISVLMVYMGR
;
A
#
# COMPACT_ATOMS: atom_id res chain seq x y z
N MET A 1 -9.78 30.58 19.55
CA MET A 1 -10.10 29.13 19.63
C MET A 1 -8.80 28.35 19.78
N PHE A 2 -7.90 28.35 18.83
CA PHE A 2 -6.58 27.72 18.95
C PHE A 2 -5.55 28.77 19.39
N LYS A 3 -5.23 28.81 20.69
CA LYS A 3 -4.25 29.79 21.25
C LYS A 3 -2.82 29.23 21.21
N GLU A 4 -2.67 27.93 21.10
CA GLU A 4 -1.38 27.26 21.13
C GLU A 4 -0.95 26.82 19.72
N VAL A 5 0.36 26.82 19.49
CA VAL A 5 0.97 26.30 18.26
C VAL A 5 1.04 24.79 18.35
N TYR A 6 0.52 24.10 17.34
CA TYR A 6 0.70 22.66 17.22
C TYR A 6 2.11 22.31 16.73
N ASP A 7 2.57 21.12 17.08
CA ASP A 7 3.80 20.59 16.50
C ASP A 7 3.56 20.17 15.05
N VAL A 8 2.49 19.41 14.83
CA VAL A 8 2.12 18.90 13.50
C VAL A 8 0.63 19.13 13.26
N ILE A 9 0.27 19.65 12.08
CA ILE A 9 -1.10 19.64 11.57
C ILE A 9 -1.17 18.66 10.40
N VAL A 10 -2.15 17.75 10.45
CA VAL A 10 -2.47 16.83 9.37
C VAL A 10 -3.79 17.24 8.72
N VAL A 11 -3.77 17.48 7.41
CA VAL A 11 -4.94 17.90 6.62
C VAL A 11 -5.48 16.74 5.82
N GLY A 12 -6.72 16.33 6.14
CA GLY A 12 -7.37 15.14 5.59
C GLY A 12 -7.22 13.93 6.50
N ALA A 13 -8.31 13.21 6.74
CA ALA A 13 -8.35 12.03 7.60
C ALA A 13 -8.65 10.73 6.81
N GLY A 14 -8.13 10.62 5.57
CA GLY A 14 -8.09 9.37 4.84
C GLY A 14 -7.03 8.42 5.40
N HIS A 15 -6.73 7.31 4.70
CA HIS A 15 -5.74 6.33 5.17
C HIS A 15 -4.36 6.96 5.45
N ALA A 16 -3.91 7.90 4.61
CA ALA A 16 -2.64 8.60 4.82
C ALA A 16 -2.70 9.51 6.05
N GLY A 17 -3.74 10.33 6.18
CA GLY A 17 -3.85 11.27 7.29
C GLY A 17 -4.05 10.58 8.64
N SER A 18 -4.79 9.49 8.67
CA SER A 18 -4.99 8.70 9.89
C SER A 18 -3.68 8.08 10.40
N GLU A 19 -2.88 7.48 9.52
CA GLU A 19 -1.55 6.96 9.89
C GLU A 19 -0.56 8.07 10.25
N ALA A 20 -0.57 9.20 9.51
CA ALA A 20 0.31 10.33 9.80
C ALA A 20 0.04 10.94 11.17
N ALA A 21 -1.24 11.17 11.48
CA ALA A 21 -1.65 11.74 12.77
C ALA A 21 -1.33 10.80 13.93
N ALA A 22 -1.63 9.50 13.78
CA ALA A 22 -1.29 8.50 14.78
C ALA A 22 0.22 8.41 15.03
N ALA A 23 1.03 8.40 13.97
CA ALA A 23 2.48 8.30 14.08
C ALA A 23 3.08 9.51 14.80
N ALA A 24 2.76 10.73 14.35
CA ALA A 24 3.28 11.96 14.95
C ALA A 24 2.88 12.07 16.44
N ALA A 25 1.61 11.79 16.76
CA ALA A 25 1.09 11.87 18.11
C ALA A 25 1.70 10.81 19.05
N ASN A 26 1.83 9.56 18.58
CA ASN A 26 2.45 8.47 19.35
C ASN A 26 3.93 8.71 19.63
N MET A 27 4.64 9.44 18.77
CA MET A 27 6.02 9.88 18.99
C MET A 27 6.13 11.08 19.93
N GLY A 28 5.00 11.65 20.39
CA GLY A 28 4.94 12.73 21.38
C GLY A 28 4.69 14.14 20.81
N SER A 29 4.48 14.31 19.50
CA SER A 29 4.13 15.60 18.93
C SER A 29 2.69 15.97 19.27
N LYS A 30 2.45 17.21 19.67
CA LYS A 30 1.10 17.78 19.78
C LYS A 30 0.53 17.93 18.37
N THR A 31 -0.40 17.06 18.03
CA THR A 31 -0.89 16.88 16.64
C THR A 31 -2.35 17.30 16.53
N LEU A 32 -2.70 18.00 15.46
CA LEU A 32 -4.07 18.32 15.10
C LEU A 32 -4.43 17.65 13.77
N LEU A 33 -5.47 16.82 13.78
CA LEU A 33 -6.06 16.24 12.57
C LEU A 33 -7.27 17.06 12.14
N ILE A 34 -7.17 17.70 10.96
CA ILE A 34 -8.25 18.51 10.39
C ILE A 34 -8.87 17.72 9.22
N THR A 35 -10.18 17.54 9.25
CA THR A 35 -10.93 16.88 8.18
C THR A 35 -12.28 17.52 7.96
N MET A 36 -12.80 17.42 6.74
CA MET A 36 -14.13 17.95 6.41
C MET A 36 -15.27 17.18 7.09
N ASN A 37 -15.04 15.92 7.41
CA ASN A 37 -16.04 15.07 8.07
C ASN A 37 -15.38 14.03 8.98
N LEU A 38 -15.58 14.14 10.29
CA LEU A 38 -15.07 13.21 11.28
C LEU A 38 -15.72 11.81 11.21
N GLN A 39 -16.92 11.69 10.62
CA GLN A 39 -17.59 10.39 10.46
C GLN A 39 -16.97 9.55 9.35
N ASN A 40 -16.21 10.18 8.44
CA ASN A 40 -15.62 9.55 7.28
C ASN A 40 -14.11 9.30 7.43
N ILE A 41 -13.59 9.28 8.66
CA ILE A 41 -12.18 8.96 8.94
C ILE A 41 -11.84 7.59 8.33
N ALA A 42 -10.76 7.54 7.54
CA ALA A 42 -10.26 6.35 6.86
C ALA A 42 -11.31 5.55 6.06
N GLN A 43 -12.39 6.20 5.59
CA GLN A 43 -13.44 5.53 4.86
C GLN A 43 -12.91 4.89 3.57
N MET A 44 -13.27 3.63 3.35
CA MET A 44 -13.00 2.90 2.11
C MET A 44 -13.93 3.38 1.00
N SER A 45 -13.50 4.35 0.20
CA SER A 45 -14.32 4.99 -0.84
C SER A 45 -14.49 4.13 -2.09
N CYS A 46 -13.56 3.23 -2.34
CA CYS A 46 -13.56 2.29 -3.46
C CYS A 46 -13.80 0.86 -2.94
N ASN A 47 -12.98 -0.11 -3.32
CA ASN A 47 -13.06 -1.49 -2.87
C ASN A 47 -12.92 -1.59 -1.34
N PRO A 48 -13.85 -2.26 -0.62
CA PRO A 48 -13.74 -2.45 0.83
C PRO A 48 -12.78 -3.59 1.18
N ALA A 49 -11.52 -3.47 0.76
CA ALA A 49 -10.48 -4.47 0.99
C ALA A 49 -9.12 -3.84 1.26
N MET A 50 -8.34 -4.49 2.12
CA MET A 50 -6.95 -4.16 2.41
C MET A 50 -6.03 -5.29 1.97
N GLY A 51 -4.85 -4.94 1.45
CA GLY A 51 -3.85 -5.89 1.00
C GLY A 51 -4.04 -6.33 -0.44
N GLY A 52 -3.56 -7.54 -0.73
CA GLY A 52 -3.42 -8.05 -2.10
C GLY A 52 -1.97 -8.02 -2.57
N ILE A 53 -1.75 -8.29 -3.87
CA ILE A 53 -0.41 -8.47 -4.45
C ILE A 53 0.47 -7.24 -4.18
N ALA A 54 1.61 -7.43 -3.51
CA ALA A 54 2.54 -6.44 -2.99
C ALA A 54 1.97 -5.51 -1.89
N LYS A 55 0.68 -5.29 -1.87
CA LYS A 55 0.01 -4.39 -0.92
C LYS A 55 -0.13 -5.02 0.47
N GLY A 56 -0.37 -6.33 0.53
CA GLY A 56 -0.35 -7.08 1.79
C GLY A 56 1.00 -6.99 2.50
N GLN A 57 2.10 -6.99 1.75
CA GLN A 57 3.44 -6.75 2.28
C GLN A 57 3.54 -5.36 2.92
N ILE A 58 3.03 -4.32 2.23
CA ILE A 58 3.03 -2.93 2.76
C ILE A 58 2.25 -2.86 4.08
N VAL A 59 1.06 -3.47 4.17
CA VAL A 59 0.27 -3.45 5.43
C VAL A 59 1.02 -4.13 6.58
N ARG A 60 1.69 -5.25 6.30
CA ARG A 60 2.55 -5.93 7.30
C ARG A 60 3.73 -5.05 7.72
N GLU A 61 4.32 -4.28 6.80
CA GLU A 61 5.40 -3.33 7.11
C GLU A 61 4.89 -2.13 7.92
N ILE A 62 3.73 -1.57 7.57
CA ILE A 62 3.06 -0.52 8.35
C ILE A 62 2.85 -1.00 9.80
N ASP A 63 2.31 -2.21 9.98
CA ASP A 63 2.08 -2.79 11.29
C ASP A 63 3.41 -3.02 12.05
N ALA A 64 4.46 -3.50 11.37
CA ALA A 64 5.78 -3.72 11.96
C ALA A 64 6.43 -2.41 12.47
N ILE A 65 6.14 -1.28 11.80
CA ILE A 65 6.62 0.05 12.21
C ILE A 65 5.75 0.66 13.32
N GLY A 66 4.57 0.12 13.59
CA GLY A 66 3.67 0.60 14.64
C GLY A 66 2.47 1.39 14.14
N GLY A 67 2.19 1.37 12.82
CA GLY A 67 0.95 1.88 12.25
C GLY A 67 -0.27 1.02 12.61
N TYR A 68 -1.44 1.54 12.36
CA TYR A 68 -2.71 0.97 12.83
C TYR A 68 -3.48 0.20 11.76
N SER A 69 -3.15 0.37 10.47
CA SER A 69 -3.90 -0.25 9.35
C SER A 69 -4.03 -1.76 9.48
N GLY A 70 -2.98 -2.47 9.92
CA GLY A 70 -3.03 -3.92 10.12
C GLY A 70 -4.01 -4.34 11.21
N VAL A 71 -3.97 -3.67 12.36
CA VAL A 71 -4.88 -3.91 13.50
C VAL A 71 -6.32 -3.62 13.11
N VAL A 72 -6.58 -2.47 12.48
CA VAL A 72 -7.94 -2.08 12.05
C VAL A 72 -8.49 -3.03 11.01
N THR A 73 -7.63 -3.50 10.09
CA THR A 73 -8.03 -4.52 9.11
C THR A 73 -8.47 -5.81 9.78
N ASP A 74 -7.70 -6.32 10.76
CA ASP A 74 -8.04 -7.56 11.45
C ASP A 74 -9.39 -7.48 12.18
N VAL A 75 -9.67 -6.36 12.87
CA VAL A 75 -10.91 -6.20 13.67
C VAL A 75 -12.15 -5.93 12.81
N SER A 76 -11.96 -5.49 11.57
CA SER A 76 -13.05 -5.16 10.63
C SER A 76 -13.19 -6.15 9.48
N ALA A 77 -12.32 -7.14 9.38
CA ALA A 77 -12.34 -8.10 8.28
C ALA A 77 -13.64 -8.92 8.24
N VAL A 78 -14.11 -9.21 7.03
CA VAL A 78 -15.21 -10.13 6.75
C VAL A 78 -14.74 -11.37 6.00
N GLN A 79 -13.57 -11.30 5.33
CA GLN A 79 -12.93 -12.42 4.67
C GLN A 79 -11.41 -12.21 4.65
N PHE A 80 -10.66 -13.30 4.74
CA PHE A 80 -9.19 -13.28 4.58
C PHE A 80 -8.75 -14.34 3.57
N LYS A 81 -7.79 -13.97 2.71
CA LYS A 81 -7.20 -14.87 1.72
C LYS A 81 -5.71 -14.56 1.52
N MET A 82 -4.88 -15.58 1.60
CA MET A 82 -3.47 -15.49 1.20
C MET A 82 -3.36 -15.73 -0.29
N LEU A 83 -3.11 -14.68 -1.06
CA LEU A 83 -2.95 -14.76 -2.51
C LEU A 83 -1.57 -15.33 -2.88
N ASN A 84 -1.49 -15.96 -4.06
CA ASN A 84 -0.25 -16.50 -4.63
C ASN A 84 0.47 -17.57 -3.78
N LYS A 85 -0.23 -18.35 -2.95
CA LYS A 85 0.37 -19.42 -2.16
C LYS A 85 1.20 -20.40 -3.01
N SER A 86 0.73 -20.73 -4.20
CA SER A 86 1.43 -21.65 -5.13
C SER A 86 2.73 -21.08 -5.73
N LYS A 87 2.97 -19.76 -5.61
CA LYS A 87 4.14 -19.07 -6.20
C LYS A 87 5.31 -18.91 -5.22
N GLY A 88 5.18 -19.43 -4.02
CA GLY A 88 6.19 -19.36 -2.97
C GLY A 88 6.15 -18.09 -2.11
N PRO A 89 6.90 -18.09 -0.97
CA PRO A 89 6.80 -17.08 0.09
C PRO A 89 7.07 -15.63 -0.35
N ALA A 90 7.96 -15.43 -1.33
CA ALA A 90 8.25 -14.10 -1.87
C ALA A 90 7.04 -13.45 -2.57
N MET A 91 6.04 -14.24 -2.96
CA MET A 91 4.84 -13.80 -3.66
C MET A 91 3.58 -13.87 -2.80
N TRP A 92 3.64 -14.47 -1.61
CA TRP A 92 2.51 -14.55 -0.69
C TRP A 92 2.05 -13.16 -0.32
N SER A 93 0.78 -12.89 -0.52
CA SER A 93 0.22 -11.56 -0.38
C SER A 93 -1.12 -11.64 0.35
N PRO A 94 -1.18 -11.29 1.65
CA PRO A 94 -2.42 -11.31 2.40
C PRO A 94 -3.39 -10.25 1.87
N ARG A 95 -4.68 -10.63 1.80
CA ARG A 95 -5.79 -9.75 1.44
C ARG A 95 -6.96 -10.01 2.39
N ALA A 96 -7.51 -8.97 2.96
CA ALA A 96 -8.77 -9.02 3.70
C ALA A 96 -9.82 -8.17 3.00
N GLN A 97 -11.01 -8.75 2.85
CA GLN A 97 -12.22 -7.99 2.62
C GLN A 97 -12.66 -7.43 3.98
N SER A 98 -13.03 -6.15 4.03
CA SER A 98 -13.35 -5.46 5.27
C SER A 98 -14.82 -5.02 5.31
N ASP A 99 -15.40 -5.00 6.51
CA ASP A 99 -16.61 -4.26 6.78
C ASP A 99 -16.28 -2.76 6.76
N ARG A 100 -16.78 -2.06 5.76
CA ARG A 100 -16.45 -0.66 5.50
C ARG A 100 -16.80 0.27 6.66
N MET A 101 -17.95 0.01 7.30
CA MET A 101 -18.43 0.84 8.41
C MET A 101 -17.59 0.59 9.66
N ARG A 102 -17.36 -0.69 9.99
CA ARG A 102 -16.51 -1.09 11.14
C ARG A 102 -15.06 -0.64 10.96
N PHE A 103 -14.56 -0.63 9.75
CA PHE A 103 -13.21 -0.15 9.46
C PHE A 103 -13.05 1.33 9.81
N ALA A 104 -13.97 2.18 9.34
CA ALA A 104 -13.96 3.62 9.65
C ALA A 104 -14.17 3.88 11.15
N GLU A 105 -15.13 3.20 11.78
CA GLU A 105 -15.39 3.28 13.22
C GLU A 105 -14.16 2.84 14.05
N SER A 106 -13.54 1.73 13.69
CA SER A 106 -12.34 1.23 14.38
C SER A 106 -11.18 2.20 14.28
N TRP A 107 -10.95 2.81 13.10
CA TRP A 107 -9.95 3.85 12.93
C TRP A 107 -10.24 5.06 13.84
N ARG A 108 -11.47 5.57 13.79
CA ARG A 108 -11.87 6.69 14.64
C ARG A 108 -11.64 6.39 16.11
N ASN A 109 -12.09 5.24 16.59
CA ASN A 109 -11.91 4.81 17.99
C ASN A 109 -10.43 4.70 18.39
N MET A 110 -9.55 4.26 17.48
CA MET A 110 -8.11 4.19 17.75
C MET A 110 -7.49 5.58 17.83
N LEU A 111 -7.84 6.46 16.91
CA LEU A 111 -7.33 7.83 16.89
C LEU A 111 -7.80 8.63 18.12
N GLU A 112 -9.07 8.52 18.52
CA GLU A 112 -9.61 9.19 19.70
C GLU A 112 -8.96 8.72 21.03
N LYS A 113 -8.38 7.50 21.05
CA LYS A 113 -7.59 6.98 22.17
C LYS A 113 -6.11 7.34 22.10
N THR A 114 -5.66 7.91 20.99
CA THR A 114 -4.26 8.29 20.80
C THR A 114 -3.96 9.59 21.57
N LYS A 115 -2.99 9.53 22.48
CA LYS A 115 -2.56 10.72 23.24
C LYS A 115 -1.96 11.76 22.29
N ASN A 116 -1.98 13.04 22.70
CA ASN A 116 -1.43 14.18 21.95
C ASN A 116 -2.10 14.43 20.59
N LEU A 117 -3.28 13.88 20.33
CA LEU A 117 -4.03 14.03 19.09
C LEU A 117 -5.35 14.75 19.33
N ASP A 118 -5.47 15.94 18.72
CA ASP A 118 -6.70 16.73 18.68
C ASP A 118 -7.37 16.62 17.31
N PHE A 119 -8.67 16.91 17.26
CA PHE A 119 -9.48 16.85 16.02
C PHE A 119 -10.17 18.17 15.77
N TYR A 120 -10.28 18.53 14.50
CA TYR A 120 -11.08 19.65 14.07
C TYR A 120 -11.82 19.38 12.77
N GLN A 121 -13.13 19.55 12.77
CA GLN A 121 -13.93 19.35 11.56
C GLN A 121 -14.09 20.65 10.81
N GLU A 122 -13.30 20.82 9.77
CA GLU A 122 -13.33 21.98 8.87
C GLU A 122 -12.58 21.68 7.58
N MET A 123 -12.84 22.43 6.54
CA MET A 123 -12.08 22.39 5.30
C MET A 123 -10.88 23.34 5.39
N VAL A 124 -9.71 22.84 5.04
CA VAL A 124 -8.51 23.67 4.88
C VAL A 124 -8.48 24.20 3.44
N SER A 125 -8.36 25.53 3.29
CA SER A 125 -8.34 26.22 2.00
C SER A 125 -6.98 26.86 1.66
N GLY A 126 -5.98 26.74 2.55
CA GLY A 126 -4.65 27.27 2.28
C GLY A 126 -3.65 26.92 3.36
N ILE A 127 -2.37 27.15 3.06
CA ILE A 127 -1.25 27.05 4.00
C ILE A 127 -0.74 28.41 4.39
N LEU A 128 -0.20 28.54 5.61
CA LEU A 128 0.48 29.73 6.10
C LEU A 128 1.98 29.52 5.95
N VAL A 129 2.65 30.47 5.33
CA VAL A 129 4.10 30.41 5.05
C VAL A 129 4.79 31.64 5.58
N SER A 130 5.99 31.47 6.11
CA SER A 130 6.90 32.55 6.53
C SER A 130 8.30 32.26 5.96
N GLY A 131 8.72 33.09 5.01
CA GLY A 131 9.92 32.80 4.20
C GLY A 131 9.74 31.54 3.37
N ASP A 132 10.62 30.58 3.56
CA ASP A 132 10.60 29.24 2.94
C ASP A 132 10.02 28.14 3.85
N LYS A 133 9.34 28.53 4.94
CA LYS A 133 8.87 27.61 5.99
C LYS A 133 7.36 27.64 6.13
N VAL A 134 6.71 26.47 6.18
CA VAL A 134 5.29 26.39 6.54
C VAL A 134 5.14 26.70 8.04
N VAL A 135 4.13 27.49 8.40
CA VAL A 135 3.85 27.90 9.79
C VAL A 135 2.40 27.65 10.21
N GLY A 136 1.65 26.89 9.43
CA GLY A 136 0.27 26.53 9.75
C GLY A 136 -0.65 26.44 8.54
N VAL A 137 -1.95 26.45 8.80
CA VAL A 137 -3.00 26.36 7.79
C VAL A 137 -4.06 27.43 7.97
N LYS A 138 -4.80 27.71 6.88
CA LYS A 138 -6.00 28.57 6.85
C LYS A 138 -7.21 27.71 6.51
N THR A 139 -8.28 27.81 7.30
CA THR A 139 -9.54 27.12 7.02
C THR A 139 -10.42 27.91 6.07
N SER A 140 -11.47 27.28 5.51
CA SER A 140 -12.43 27.94 4.61
C SER A 140 -13.22 29.04 5.31
N LEU A 141 -13.41 28.94 6.62
CA LEU A 141 -14.04 30.00 7.45
C LEU A 141 -13.06 31.10 7.85
N GLY A 142 -11.82 31.08 7.34
CA GLY A 142 -10.83 32.13 7.58
C GLY A 142 -9.99 31.97 8.85
N LEU A 143 -10.19 30.89 9.64
CA LEU A 143 -9.40 30.65 10.85
C LEU A 143 -7.97 30.30 10.48
N LYS A 144 -6.99 30.93 11.12
CA LYS A 144 -5.57 30.59 11.01
C LYS A 144 -5.15 29.75 12.20
N ILE A 145 -4.58 28.58 11.93
CA ILE A 145 -4.09 27.64 12.94
C ILE A 145 -2.60 27.43 12.70
N HIS A 146 -1.79 27.73 13.71
CA HIS A 146 -0.33 27.69 13.60
C HIS A 146 0.25 26.33 14.00
N SER A 147 1.29 25.90 13.27
CA SER A 147 2.07 24.70 13.57
C SER A 147 3.51 24.83 13.09
N LYS A 148 4.37 23.92 13.60
CA LYS A 148 5.76 23.82 13.16
C LYS A 148 5.90 23.03 11.85
N SER A 149 4.95 22.13 11.56
CA SER A 149 4.92 21.31 10.36
C SER A 149 3.48 21.03 9.92
N VAL A 150 3.27 20.82 8.60
CA VAL A 150 1.98 20.49 7.99
C VAL A 150 2.14 19.28 7.07
N ILE A 151 1.21 18.33 7.17
CA ILE A 151 1.13 17.16 6.28
C ILE A 151 -0.17 17.25 5.48
N LEU A 152 -0.08 17.34 4.15
CA LEU A 152 -1.22 17.34 3.25
C LEU A 152 -1.52 15.93 2.76
N THR A 153 -2.78 15.50 2.97
CA THR A 153 -3.26 14.16 2.60
C THR A 153 -4.64 14.20 1.93
N ASN A 154 -4.82 15.12 1.00
CA ASN A 154 -6.12 15.55 0.47
C ASN A 154 -6.89 14.51 -0.36
N GLY A 155 -6.30 13.36 -0.70
CA GLY A 155 -6.98 12.30 -1.47
C GLY A 155 -7.45 12.79 -2.84
N THR A 156 -8.73 12.57 -3.16
CA THR A 156 -9.37 12.97 -4.43
C THR A 156 -10.10 14.32 -4.32
N PHE A 157 -9.81 15.12 -3.28
CA PHE A 157 -10.62 16.30 -2.96
C PHE A 157 -10.11 17.61 -3.56
N LEU A 158 -8.80 17.73 -3.87
CA LEU A 158 -8.24 18.95 -4.46
C LEU A 158 -8.83 19.21 -5.85
N ASN A 159 -9.61 20.30 -5.97
CA ASN A 159 -10.34 20.66 -7.18
C ASN A 159 -11.10 19.45 -7.78
N GLY A 160 -11.67 18.61 -6.91
CA GLY A 160 -12.32 17.36 -7.26
C GLY A 160 -13.56 17.58 -8.16
N LEU A 161 -13.66 16.83 -9.26
CA LEU A 161 -14.76 16.89 -10.23
C LEU A 161 -15.26 15.48 -10.51
N ILE A 162 -16.52 15.23 -10.19
CA ILE A 162 -17.21 13.95 -10.41
C ILE A 162 -17.90 13.98 -11.76
N HIS A 163 -17.81 12.86 -12.50
CA HIS A 163 -18.41 12.65 -13.82
C HIS A 163 -19.31 11.42 -13.83
N ILE A 164 -20.54 11.57 -14.30
CA ILE A 164 -21.51 10.49 -14.58
C ILE A 164 -22.16 10.80 -15.92
N GLY A 165 -21.75 10.12 -17.00
CA GLY A 165 -22.15 10.49 -18.34
C GLY A 165 -21.81 11.96 -18.63
N GLU A 166 -22.78 12.69 -19.14
CA GLU A 166 -22.65 14.11 -19.48
C GLU A 166 -22.69 15.04 -18.25
N LYS A 167 -23.03 14.51 -17.07
CA LYS A 167 -23.17 15.32 -15.86
C LYS A 167 -21.84 15.45 -15.14
N GLN A 168 -21.55 16.68 -14.71
CA GLN A 168 -20.36 17.04 -13.95
C GLN A 168 -20.73 17.87 -12.72
N PHE A 169 -20.12 17.59 -11.58
CA PHE A 169 -20.32 18.38 -10.36
C PHE A 169 -19.10 18.31 -9.45
N GLY A 170 -18.83 19.40 -8.74
CA GLY A 170 -17.73 19.48 -7.80
C GLY A 170 -17.92 18.53 -6.63
N GLY A 171 -16.90 17.72 -6.34
CA GLY A 171 -16.91 16.80 -5.21
C GLY A 171 -15.62 16.00 -5.13
N GLY A 172 -15.21 15.64 -3.92
CA GLY A 172 -14.07 14.74 -3.70
C GLY A 172 -14.48 13.26 -3.65
N ARG A 173 -15.75 13.03 -3.33
CA ARG A 173 -16.43 11.74 -3.28
C ARG A 173 -17.94 11.99 -3.39
N ALA A 174 -18.73 10.98 -3.81
CA ALA A 174 -20.18 11.12 -3.88
C ALA A 174 -20.75 11.58 -2.52
N GLY A 175 -21.49 12.71 -2.54
CA GLY A 175 -22.08 13.33 -1.36
C GLY A 175 -21.12 14.24 -0.54
N GLU A 176 -19.88 14.43 -0.98
CA GLU A 176 -18.91 15.28 -0.29
C GLU A 176 -18.35 16.36 -1.22
N LYS A 177 -18.16 17.58 -0.67
CA LYS A 177 -17.66 18.74 -1.41
C LYS A 177 -16.20 18.55 -1.84
N ALA A 178 -15.80 19.22 -2.91
CA ALA A 178 -14.40 19.39 -3.27
C ALA A 178 -13.69 20.40 -2.33
N SER A 179 -12.37 20.30 -2.26
CA SER A 179 -11.51 21.24 -1.54
C SER A 179 -10.84 22.18 -2.53
N PHE A 180 -10.92 23.47 -2.28
CA PHE A 180 -10.38 24.54 -3.13
C PHE A 180 -9.38 25.39 -2.37
N GLY A 181 -8.47 26.06 -3.08
CA GLY A 181 -7.53 27.05 -2.56
C GLY A 181 -6.14 26.53 -2.26
N ILE A 182 -5.97 25.22 -1.94
CA ILE A 182 -4.65 24.64 -1.64
C ILE A 182 -3.79 24.54 -2.89
N THR A 183 -4.35 24.07 -4.01
CA THR A 183 -3.60 23.92 -5.26
C THR A 183 -3.07 25.27 -5.74
N GLU A 184 -3.92 26.29 -5.71
CA GLU A 184 -3.60 27.64 -6.13
C GLU A 184 -2.45 28.21 -5.29
N VAL A 185 -2.55 28.14 -3.97
CA VAL A 185 -1.50 28.60 -3.05
C VAL A 185 -0.18 27.85 -3.27
N LEU A 186 -0.21 26.53 -3.45
CA LEU A 186 1.01 25.76 -3.71
C LEU A 186 1.64 26.14 -5.06
N THR A 187 0.81 26.37 -6.09
CA THR A 187 1.29 26.80 -7.41
C THR A 187 1.97 28.17 -7.33
N ASP A 188 1.44 29.10 -6.54
CA ASP A 188 2.06 30.42 -6.28
C ASP A 188 3.45 30.29 -5.62
N PHE A 189 3.67 29.23 -4.84
CA PHE A 189 5.00 28.88 -4.30
C PHE A 189 5.88 28.07 -5.26
N GLY A 190 5.48 27.92 -6.52
CA GLY A 190 6.27 27.28 -7.57
C GLY A 190 6.16 25.77 -7.62
N PHE A 191 5.15 25.17 -6.98
CA PHE A 191 4.88 23.74 -7.16
C PHE A 191 4.27 23.45 -8.53
N GLU A 192 4.81 22.46 -9.20
CA GLU A 192 4.14 21.86 -10.36
C GLU A 192 2.94 21.03 -9.90
N SER A 193 1.80 21.18 -10.54
CA SER A 193 0.60 20.39 -10.32
C SER A 193 0.14 19.72 -11.63
N GLY A 194 -0.68 18.69 -11.52
CA GLY A 194 -1.32 18.03 -12.65
C GLY A 194 -2.67 17.47 -12.22
N ARG A 195 -3.40 16.85 -13.16
CA ARG A 195 -4.67 16.20 -12.87
C ARG A 195 -4.59 14.71 -13.13
N MET A 196 -5.17 13.93 -12.22
CA MET A 196 -5.35 12.48 -12.34
C MET A 196 -6.82 12.11 -12.25
N LYS A 197 -7.15 10.94 -12.78
CA LYS A 197 -8.51 10.39 -12.76
C LYS A 197 -8.50 9.03 -12.07
N THR A 198 -9.54 8.79 -11.27
CA THR A 198 -9.89 7.44 -10.79
C THR A 198 -11.39 7.22 -10.95
N GLY A 199 -11.89 6.04 -10.58
CA GLY A 199 -13.31 5.74 -10.68
C GLY A 199 -13.74 4.67 -9.70
N THR A 200 -15.04 4.52 -9.55
CA THR A 200 -15.67 3.52 -8.69
C THR A 200 -16.86 2.89 -9.42
N PRO A 201 -17.18 1.60 -9.17
CA PRO A 201 -18.35 0.95 -9.72
C PRO A 201 -19.63 1.31 -8.95
N PRO A 202 -20.80 0.93 -9.48
CA PRO A 202 -22.06 1.01 -8.75
C PRO A 202 -22.03 0.27 -7.42
N ARG A 203 -22.90 0.69 -6.52
CA ARG A 203 -23.29 -0.06 -5.31
C ARG A 203 -24.71 -0.56 -5.50
N VAL A 204 -24.93 -1.82 -5.14
CA VAL A 204 -26.22 -2.49 -5.37
C VAL A 204 -26.74 -3.15 -4.10
N ASP A 205 -28.05 -3.40 -4.08
CA ASP A 205 -28.69 -4.18 -3.03
C ASP A 205 -28.45 -5.67 -3.25
N GLY A 206 -27.66 -6.30 -2.38
CA GLY A 206 -27.34 -7.72 -2.43
C GLY A 206 -28.56 -8.65 -2.38
N ARG A 207 -29.68 -8.21 -1.81
CA ARG A 207 -30.94 -8.97 -1.77
C ARG A 207 -31.61 -9.10 -3.13
N SER A 208 -31.23 -8.23 -4.07
CA SER A 208 -31.75 -8.24 -5.45
C SER A 208 -30.93 -9.12 -6.41
N LEU A 209 -29.88 -9.74 -5.93
CA LEU A 209 -28.96 -10.56 -6.73
C LEU A 209 -29.31 -12.05 -6.61
N ASN A 210 -29.10 -12.78 -7.70
CA ASN A 210 -29.19 -14.23 -7.72
C ASN A 210 -27.78 -14.85 -7.60
N TYR A 211 -27.40 -15.25 -6.41
CA TYR A 211 -26.09 -15.84 -6.13
C TYR A 211 -25.93 -17.28 -6.65
N ASP A 212 -27.03 -18.00 -6.91
CA ASP A 212 -27.00 -19.40 -7.34
C ASP A 212 -26.34 -19.60 -8.72
N VAL A 213 -26.34 -18.56 -9.55
CA VAL A 213 -25.71 -18.56 -10.88
C VAL A 213 -24.29 -18.02 -10.86
N MET A 214 -23.78 -17.59 -9.70
CA MET A 214 -22.45 -17.03 -9.53
C MET A 214 -21.50 -18.06 -8.93
N VAL A 215 -20.20 -17.87 -9.16
CA VAL A 215 -19.15 -18.73 -8.57
C VAL A 215 -18.74 -18.18 -7.21
N SER A 216 -18.99 -18.95 -6.14
CA SER A 216 -18.53 -18.57 -4.79
C SER A 216 -17.00 -18.49 -4.73
N GLN A 217 -16.50 -17.50 -4.04
CA GLN A 217 -15.08 -17.23 -3.79
C GLN A 217 -14.82 -17.18 -2.27
N PRO A 218 -14.73 -18.35 -1.61
CA PRO A 218 -14.52 -18.40 -0.17
C PRO A 218 -13.14 -17.87 0.23
N GLY A 219 -13.03 -17.45 1.49
CA GLY A 219 -11.75 -17.17 2.13
C GLY A 219 -10.93 -18.43 2.41
N ASP A 220 -9.75 -18.25 3.01
CA ASP A 220 -8.93 -19.38 3.45
C ASP A 220 -9.64 -20.14 4.60
N GLN A 221 -9.57 -21.49 4.58
CA GLN A 221 -10.16 -22.31 5.65
C GLN A 221 -9.51 -22.04 7.02
N ASN A 222 -8.20 -21.84 7.02
CA ASN A 222 -7.42 -21.44 8.19
C ASN A 222 -6.84 -20.05 7.90
N PRO A 223 -7.63 -18.98 8.11
CA PRO A 223 -7.18 -17.64 7.81
C PRO A 223 -6.07 -17.21 8.77
N SER A 224 -5.10 -16.45 8.25
CA SER A 224 -4.14 -15.70 9.04
C SER A 224 -4.72 -14.32 9.35
N LYS A 225 -3.87 -13.39 9.79
CA LYS A 225 -4.21 -11.99 10.07
C LYS A 225 -3.09 -11.06 9.61
N PHE A 226 -3.36 -9.75 9.57
CA PHE A 226 -2.35 -8.76 9.19
C PHE A 226 -1.44 -8.35 10.33
N SER A 227 -2.02 -8.06 11.50
CA SER A 227 -1.22 -7.51 12.60
C SER A 227 -0.41 -8.58 13.33
N TYR A 228 0.83 -8.23 13.69
CA TYR A 228 1.66 -9.02 14.61
C TYR A 228 1.20 -8.88 16.07
N SER A 229 0.25 -7.99 16.35
CA SER A 229 -0.29 -7.78 17.70
C SER A 229 -1.05 -8.99 18.21
N LYS A 230 -0.80 -9.40 19.44
CA LYS A 230 -1.59 -10.44 20.14
C LYS A 230 -3.00 -9.98 20.50
N LYS A 231 -3.33 -8.69 20.32
CA LYS A 231 -4.66 -8.12 20.59
C LYS A 231 -5.67 -8.41 19.49
N THR A 232 -5.23 -8.85 18.32
CA THR A 232 -6.08 -9.28 17.21
C THR A 232 -5.99 -10.78 17.02
N THR A 233 -7.07 -11.39 16.52
CA THR A 233 -7.18 -12.82 16.24
C THR A 233 -7.62 -13.04 14.79
N PRO A 234 -7.24 -14.18 14.17
CA PRO A 234 -7.78 -14.56 12.88
C PRO A 234 -9.31 -14.68 12.88
N LEU A 235 -9.93 -14.52 11.72
CA LEU A 235 -11.37 -14.68 11.55
C LEU A 235 -11.81 -16.12 11.88
N THR A 236 -12.91 -16.25 12.60
CA THR A 236 -13.57 -17.55 12.87
C THR A 236 -14.76 -17.80 11.94
N LYS A 237 -15.36 -16.74 11.41
CA LYS A 237 -16.42 -16.77 10.39
C LYS A 237 -16.05 -15.85 9.27
N GLN A 238 -16.46 -16.17 8.05
CA GLN A 238 -16.18 -15.36 6.87
C GLN A 238 -17.44 -15.25 6.01
N LEU A 239 -17.51 -14.16 5.23
CA LEU A 239 -18.48 -13.98 4.16
C LEU A 239 -17.82 -14.33 2.83
N ASP A 240 -18.54 -15.02 1.96
CA ASP A 240 -18.05 -15.29 0.61
C ASP A 240 -18.21 -14.08 -0.29
N CYS A 241 -17.20 -13.82 -1.11
CA CYS A 241 -17.36 -13.04 -2.33
C CYS A 241 -17.90 -13.96 -3.43
N HIS A 242 -18.51 -13.39 -4.47
CA HIS A 242 -18.97 -14.13 -5.62
C HIS A 242 -18.36 -13.57 -6.90
N MET A 243 -18.36 -14.37 -7.95
CA MET A 243 -17.82 -13.97 -9.24
C MET A 243 -18.79 -14.31 -10.35
N THR A 244 -19.00 -13.37 -11.26
CA THR A 244 -19.73 -13.54 -12.51
C THR A 244 -18.96 -12.88 -13.66
N TYR A 245 -19.55 -12.79 -14.85
CA TYR A 245 -18.89 -12.28 -16.04
C TYR A 245 -19.83 -11.39 -16.85
N THR A 246 -19.27 -10.41 -17.54
CA THR A 246 -19.94 -9.75 -18.66
C THR A 246 -20.12 -10.73 -19.83
N SER A 247 -20.98 -10.38 -20.77
CA SER A 247 -21.22 -11.10 -22.03
C SER A 247 -21.11 -10.15 -23.22
N PRO A 248 -21.07 -10.65 -24.47
CA PRO A 248 -21.12 -9.78 -25.66
C PRO A 248 -22.32 -8.82 -25.67
N LEU A 249 -23.50 -9.29 -25.24
CA LEU A 249 -24.68 -8.42 -25.07
C LEU A 249 -24.42 -7.26 -24.11
N VAL A 250 -23.80 -7.53 -22.95
CA VAL A 250 -23.42 -6.48 -21.99
C VAL A 250 -22.45 -5.49 -22.61
N HIS A 251 -21.49 -5.99 -23.41
CA HIS A 251 -20.52 -5.13 -24.09
C HIS A 251 -21.20 -4.21 -25.12
N ASP A 252 -22.17 -4.71 -25.88
CA ASP A 252 -22.90 -3.91 -26.86
C ASP A 252 -23.74 -2.81 -26.19
N LEU A 253 -24.43 -3.16 -25.09
CA LEU A 253 -25.17 -2.19 -24.27
C LEU A 253 -24.27 -1.09 -23.70
N LEU A 254 -23.06 -1.43 -23.25
CA LEU A 254 -22.10 -0.43 -22.75
C LEU A 254 -21.59 0.46 -23.89
N ARG A 255 -21.38 -0.08 -25.10
CA ARG A 255 -20.98 0.71 -26.28
C ARG A 255 -22.01 1.75 -26.70
N GLU A 256 -23.31 1.49 -26.49
CA GLU A 256 -24.37 2.49 -26.75
C GLU A 256 -24.15 3.80 -25.97
N GLY A 257 -23.41 3.76 -24.87
CA GLY A 257 -23.11 4.94 -24.05
C GLY A 257 -21.78 5.62 -24.34
N PHE A 258 -20.97 5.15 -25.29
CA PHE A 258 -19.61 5.66 -25.48
C PHE A 258 -19.58 7.13 -25.90
N ASP A 259 -20.49 7.58 -26.78
CA ASP A 259 -20.60 8.98 -27.19
C ASP A 259 -20.97 9.91 -26.03
N ARG A 260 -21.61 9.37 -25.00
CA ARG A 260 -22.03 10.08 -23.78
C ARG A 260 -21.02 9.88 -22.62
N SER A 261 -19.96 9.12 -22.84
CA SER A 261 -18.93 8.87 -21.83
C SER A 261 -17.94 10.03 -21.75
N PRO A 262 -17.68 10.58 -20.55
CA PRO A 262 -16.69 11.64 -20.38
C PRO A 262 -15.27 11.21 -20.74
N MET A 263 -15.00 9.90 -20.79
CA MET A 263 -13.72 9.33 -21.21
C MET A 263 -13.50 9.38 -22.74
N PHE A 264 -14.59 9.36 -23.53
CA PHE A 264 -14.50 9.30 -24.99
C PHE A 264 -14.94 10.61 -25.68
N ASN A 265 -15.74 11.43 -25.01
CA ASN A 265 -16.18 12.72 -25.55
C ASN A 265 -15.21 13.89 -25.26
N GLY A 266 -14.06 13.63 -24.64
CA GLY A 266 -13.04 14.62 -24.35
C GLY A 266 -13.26 15.46 -23.08
N ALA A 267 -14.30 15.17 -22.28
CA ALA A 267 -14.55 15.88 -21.02
C ALA A 267 -13.49 15.53 -19.94
N ILE A 268 -12.98 14.31 -19.96
CA ILE A 268 -11.85 13.86 -19.13
C ILE A 268 -10.60 13.82 -19.99
N ASN A 269 -9.62 14.67 -19.68
CA ASN A 269 -8.31 14.71 -20.33
C ASN A 269 -7.18 14.16 -19.45
N SER A 270 -7.48 13.84 -18.19
CA SER A 270 -6.51 13.33 -17.23
C SER A 270 -6.25 11.84 -17.37
N VAL A 271 -5.05 11.40 -16.95
CA VAL A 271 -4.63 10.00 -17.05
C VAL A 271 -5.26 9.17 -15.92
N GLY A 272 -5.91 8.09 -16.29
CA GLY A 272 -6.48 7.11 -15.36
C GLY A 272 -5.51 5.97 -15.00
N PRO A 273 -5.80 5.18 -13.95
CA PRO A 273 -4.94 4.10 -13.51
C PRO A 273 -4.92 2.93 -14.51
N ARG A 274 -3.75 2.56 -15.00
CA ARG A 274 -3.53 1.48 -15.98
C ARG A 274 -4.07 0.11 -15.53
N TYR A 275 -4.01 -0.17 -14.22
CA TYR A 275 -4.33 -1.48 -13.66
C TYR A 275 -5.71 -1.57 -12.97
N CYS A 276 -6.49 -0.51 -13.08
CA CYS A 276 -7.90 -0.50 -12.68
C CYS A 276 -8.70 0.25 -13.74
N PRO A 277 -8.69 -0.24 -15.01
CA PRO A 277 -9.43 0.41 -16.08
C PRO A 277 -10.92 0.32 -15.80
N SER A 278 -11.67 1.31 -16.26
CA SER A 278 -13.12 1.25 -16.27
C SER A 278 -13.61 0.11 -17.17
N ILE A 279 -14.88 -0.28 -17.05
CA ILE A 279 -15.42 -1.35 -17.89
C ILE A 279 -15.45 -0.93 -19.36
N GLU A 280 -15.77 0.34 -19.65
CA GLU A 280 -15.72 0.88 -21.00
C GLU A 280 -14.30 0.85 -21.59
N ASP A 281 -13.27 1.13 -20.80
CA ASP A 281 -11.86 1.02 -21.20
C ASP A 281 -11.47 -0.44 -21.51
N LYS A 282 -11.93 -1.42 -20.69
CA LYS A 282 -11.67 -2.84 -20.92
C LYS A 282 -12.26 -3.32 -22.24
N ILE A 283 -13.52 -2.95 -22.50
CA ILE A 283 -14.25 -3.36 -23.72
C ILE A 283 -13.62 -2.72 -24.96
N ASN A 284 -13.13 -1.49 -24.85
CA ASN A 284 -12.47 -0.82 -25.96
C ASN A 284 -11.07 -1.39 -26.24
N ARG A 285 -10.25 -1.58 -25.21
CA ARG A 285 -8.84 -2.04 -25.35
C ARG A 285 -8.71 -3.54 -25.59
N PHE A 286 -9.66 -4.34 -25.13
CA PHE A 286 -9.67 -5.81 -25.24
C PHE A 286 -10.95 -6.28 -25.90
N SER A 287 -11.25 -5.68 -27.07
CA SER A 287 -12.46 -5.95 -27.84
C SER A 287 -12.59 -7.41 -28.32
N GLU A 288 -11.45 -8.13 -28.37
CA GLU A 288 -11.39 -9.55 -28.71
C GLU A 288 -11.89 -10.48 -27.59
N LYS A 289 -12.10 -9.95 -26.37
CA LYS A 289 -12.56 -10.75 -25.25
C LYS A 289 -14.08 -10.70 -25.12
N ASP A 290 -14.70 -11.87 -25.17
CA ASP A 290 -16.15 -12.01 -25.03
C ASP A 290 -16.68 -11.79 -23.62
N ARG A 291 -15.78 -11.76 -22.60
CA ARG A 291 -16.17 -11.59 -21.19
C ARG A 291 -15.08 -10.99 -20.33
N HIS A 292 -15.52 -10.22 -19.33
CA HIS A 292 -14.67 -9.70 -18.24
C HIS A 292 -15.22 -10.14 -16.90
N GLN A 293 -14.33 -10.42 -15.96
CA GLN A 293 -14.69 -10.81 -14.59
C GLN A 293 -15.31 -9.65 -13.83
N ILE A 294 -16.38 -9.95 -13.09
CA ILE A 294 -17.03 -9.08 -12.11
C ILE A 294 -17.03 -9.82 -10.78
N PHE A 295 -16.48 -9.17 -9.74
CA PHE A 295 -16.55 -9.68 -8.38
C PHE A 295 -17.64 -8.95 -7.61
N VAL A 296 -18.46 -9.71 -6.92
CA VAL A 296 -19.57 -9.28 -6.08
C VAL A 296 -19.08 -9.37 -4.65
N GLU A 297 -18.75 -8.23 -4.06
CA GLU A 297 -18.05 -8.14 -2.79
C GLU A 297 -18.96 -7.50 -1.73
N PRO A 298 -19.28 -8.19 -0.61
CA PRO A 298 -20.08 -7.62 0.47
C PRO A 298 -19.33 -6.44 1.12
N GLU A 299 -20.02 -5.35 1.41
CA GLU A 299 -19.44 -4.18 2.07
C GLU A 299 -19.45 -4.27 3.60
N GLY A 300 -19.92 -5.36 4.19
CA GLY A 300 -19.89 -5.57 5.64
C GLY A 300 -20.76 -6.71 6.13
N TRP A 301 -20.70 -6.95 7.46
CA TRP A 301 -21.44 -8.00 8.13
C TRP A 301 -22.95 -7.71 8.23
N SER A 302 -23.28 -6.45 8.42
CA SER A 302 -24.64 -6.01 8.79
C SER A 302 -25.26 -5.10 7.74
N THR A 303 -24.70 -5.05 6.53
CA THR A 303 -25.24 -4.30 5.39
C THR A 303 -25.61 -5.24 4.25
N VAL A 304 -26.60 -4.84 3.49
CA VAL A 304 -26.98 -5.50 2.22
C VAL A 304 -26.28 -4.83 1.02
N GLU A 305 -25.47 -3.82 1.25
CA GLU A 305 -24.72 -3.11 0.21
C GLU A 305 -23.60 -3.98 -0.34
N VAL A 306 -23.50 -4.05 -1.66
CA VAL A 306 -22.52 -4.85 -2.39
C VAL A 306 -21.73 -3.96 -3.34
N TYR A 307 -20.42 -4.16 -3.36
CA TYR A 307 -19.48 -3.55 -4.29
C TYR A 307 -19.31 -4.41 -5.54
N VAL A 308 -19.52 -3.84 -6.73
CA VAL A 308 -19.43 -4.55 -8.02
C VAL A 308 -18.03 -4.37 -8.62
N ASN A 309 -17.03 -5.06 -8.07
CA ASN A 309 -15.64 -4.92 -8.47
C ASN A 309 -15.43 -5.41 -9.91
N GLY A 310 -14.76 -4.59 -10.72
CA GLY A 310 -14.53 -4.87 -12.14
C GLY A 310 -15.49 -4.14 -13.07
N PHE A 311 -16.56 -3.50 -12.53
CA PHE A 311 -17.53 -2.70 -13.27
C PHE A 311 -17.41 -1.20 -12.95
N SER A 312 -16.19 -0.69 -12.65
CA SER A 312 -15.97 0.75 -12.52
C SER A 312 -16.30 1.45 -13.84
N THR A 313 -17.06 2.53 -13.77
CA THR A 313 -17.57 3.19 -14.98
C THR A 313 -17.89 4.67 -14.74
N SER A 314 -17.82 5.46 -15.81
CA SER A 314 -18.30 6.85 -15.86
C SER A 314 -19.45 7.04 -16.84
N LEU A 315 -19.97 5.97 -17.42
CA LEU A 315 -21.12 6.01 -18.34
C LEU A 315 -22.36 6.61 -17.68
N PRO A 316 -23.32 7.10 -18.46
CA PRO A 316 -24.61 7.55 -17.93
C PRO A 316 -25.32 6.47 -17.11
N GLU A 317 -26.07 6.88 -16.09
CA GLU A 317 -26.72 5.97 -15.13
C GLU A 317 -27.68 4.99 -15.80
N ASP A 318 -28.43 5.43 -16.83
CA ASP A 318 -29.33 4.59 -17.62
C ASP A 318 -28.60 3.45 -18.33
N ILE A 319 -27.42 3.72 -18.89
CA ILE A 319 -26.55 2.72 -19.53
C ILE A 319 -25.96 1.76 -18.48
N GLN A 320 -25.49 2.30 -17.35
CA GLN A 320 -24.97 1.46 -16.26
C GLN A 320 -26.02 0.45 -15.79
N PHE A 321 -27.25 0.91 -15.57
CA PHE A 321 -28.37 0.06 -15.13
C PHE A 321 -28.73 -0.99 -16.18
N LYS A 322 -28.92 -0.58 -17.45
CA LYS A 322 -29.28 -1.45 -18.56
C LYS A 322 -28.23 -2.57 -18.75
N ALA A 323 -26.96 -2.20 -18.76
CA ALA A 323 -25.87 -3.13 -18.93
C ALA A 323 -25.73 -4.09 -17.74
N LEU A 324 -25.78 -3.57 -16.50
CA LEU A 324 -25.62 -4.41 -15.31
C LEU A 324 -26.79 -5.37 -15.11
N SER A 325 -28.03 -4.96 -15.44
CA SER A 325 -29.21 -5.84 -15.41
C SER A 325 -29.13 -7.02 -16.40
N SER A 326 -28.25 -6.93 -17.40
CA SER A 326 -28.00 -7.99 -18.39
C SER A 326 -26.85 -8.92 -18.01
N VAL A 327 -26.21 -8.71 -16.86
CA VAL A 327 -25.20 -9.60 -16.31
C VAL A 327 -25.87 -10.74 -15.53
N ALA A 328 -25.40 -11.98 -15.73
CA ALA A 328 -25.95 -13.14 -15.04
C ALA A 328 -25.91 -12.96 -13.51
N GLY A 329 -27.06 -13.10 -12.87
CA GLY A 329 -27.28 -12.90 -11.45
C GLY A 329 -27.64 -11.47 -11.06
N PHE A 330 -27.73 -10.53 -12.00
CA PHE A 330 -28.11 -9.14 -11.78
C PHE A 330 -29.44 -8.76 -12.45
N GLU A 331 -30.21 -9.71 -12.91
CA GLU A 331 -31.44 -9.50 -13.70
C GLU A 331 -32.47 -8.59 -12.97
N ASN A 332 -32.50 -8.65 -11.63
CA ASN A 332 -33.40 -7.87 -10.79
C ASN A 332 -32.64 -6.80 -9.96
N VAL A 333 -31.45 -6.41 -10.40
CA VAL A 333 -30.56 -5.52 -9.63
C VAL A 333 -31.24 -4.20 -9.24
N LYS A 334 -31.02 -3.80 -7.97
CA LYS A 334 -31.40 -2.49 -7.46
C LYS A 334 -30.15 -1.70 -7.09
N PHE A 335 -29.99 -0.51 -7.66
CA PHE A 335 -28.88 0.37 -7.38
C PHE A 335 -29.10 1.11 -6.04
N PHE A 336 -28.06 1.20 -5.25
CA PHE A 336 -27.96 2.19 -4.17
C PHE A 336 -27.36 3.49 -4.70
N ARG A 337 -26.37 3.41 -5.59
CA ARG A 337 -25.78 4.55 -6.30
C ARG A 337 -25.04 4.10 -7.56
N PRO A 338 -24.99 4.96 -8.58
CA PRO A 338 -24.22 4.67 -9.80
C PRO A 338 -22.71 4.69 -9.54
N GLY A 339 -21.97 4.09 -10.47
CA GLY A 339 -20.54 4.31 -10.63
C GLY A 339 -20.24 5.71 -11.14
N TYR A 340 -19.02 6.21 -10.88
CA TYR A 340 -18.58 7.50 -11.37
C TYR A 340 -17.07 7.55 -11.55
N ALA A 341 -16.61 8.46 -12.41
CA ALA A 341 -15.22 8.88 -12.43
C ALA A 341 -15.04 10.15 -11.61
N ILE A 342 -13.84 10.34 -11.08
CA ILE A 342 -13.43 11.57 -10.41
C ILE A 342 -12.06 12.01 -10.91
N GLU A 343 -11.96 13.29 -11.28
CA GLU A 343 -10.70 13.98 -11.52
C GLU A 343 -10.33 14.83 -10.32
N TYR A 344 -9.04 14.93 -10.03
CA TYR A 344 -8.51 15.66 -8.90
C TYR A 344 -7.08 16.12 -9.17
N ASP A 345 -6.63 17.16 -8.46
CA ASP A 345 -5.28 17.64 -8.58
C ASP A 345 -4.30 16.78 -7.78
N TYR A 346 -3.11 16.60 -8.34
CA TYR A 346 -1.98 15.96 -7.68
C TYR A 346 -0.70 16.79 -7.93
N PHE A 347 0.32 16.50 -7.16
CA PHE A 347 1.64 17.13 -7.29
C PHE A 347 2.67 16.06 -7.63
N PRO A 348 3.45 16.23 -8.74
CA PRO A 348 4.50 15.29 -9.09
C PRO A 348 5.45 15.04 -7.90
N PRO A 349 5.60 13.79 -7.43
CA PRO A 349 6.33 13.48 -6.19
C PRO A 349 7.85 13.64 -6.33
N THR A 350 8.35 13.91 -7.52
CA THR A 350 9.76 14.32 -7.74
C THR A 350 10.12 15.63 -7.03
N GLN A 351 9.12 16.41 -6.59
CA GLN A 351 9.26 17.61 -5.78
C GLN A 351 9.46 17.30 -4.28
N LEU A 352 9.49 16.03 -3.89
CA LEU A 352 9.69 15.58 -2.51
C LEU A 352 11.11 15.08 -2.27
N LYS A 353 11.54 15.21 -1.01
CA LYS A 353 12.70 14.51 -0.45
C LYS A 353 12.31 13.06 -0.10
N SER A 354 13.28 12.20 0.20
CA SER A 354 13.04 10.83 0.65
C SER A 354 12.27 10.72 1.98
N SER A 355 12.23 11.80 2.75
CA SER A 355 11.40 11.95 3.96
C SER A 355 9.93 12.26 3.67
N LEU A 356 9.56 12.47 2.40
CA LEU A 356 8.27 13.03 1.93
C LEU A 356 8.05 14.51 2.28
N GLU A 357 9.04 15.19 2.81
CA GLU A 357 9.06 16.66 2.92
C GLU A 357 9.22 17.27 1.53
N THR A 358 8.54 18.38 1.27
CA THR A 358 8.66 19.09 -0.01
C THR A 358 10.02 19.77 -0.14
N LYS A 359 10.52 19.88 -1.38
CA LYS A 359 11.78 20.58 -1.67
C LYS A 359 11.63 22.12 -1.61
N PRO A 360 10.50 22.72 -2.11
CA PRO A 360 10.34 24.16 -2.10
C PRO A 360 10.06 24.77 -0.71
N LEU A 361 9.29 24.08 0.15
CA LEU A 361 8.87 24.61 1.46
C LEU A 361 9.27 23.65 2.59
N SER A 362 10.06 24.14 3.52
CA SER A 362 10.45 23.38 4.70
C SER A 362 9.28 23.18 5.66
N GLY A 363 9.20 21.99 6.28
CA GLY A 363 8.14 21.63 7.20
C GLY A 363 6.82 21.24 6.56
N LEU A 364 6.73 21.24 5.22
CA LEU A 364 5.57 20.78 4.46
C LEU A 364 5.80 19.37 3.91
N PHE A 365 4.86 18.45 4.18
CA PHE A 365 4.90 17.06 3.74
C PHE A 365 3.68 16.71 2.90
N PHE A 366 3.87 15.84 1.89
CA PHE A 366 2.77 15.28 1.11
C PHE A 366 2.73 13.76 1.28
N ALA A 367 1.53 13.20 1.47
CA ALA A 367 1.35 11.78 1.59
C ALA A 367 0.03 11.29 0.96
N GLY A 368 0.10 10.15 0.28
CA GLY A 368 -1.04 9.49 -0.33
C GLY A 368 -1.33 9.98 -1.74
N GLN A 369 -2.60 10.15 -2.05
CA GLN A 369 -3.06 10.37 -3.42
C GLN A 369 -2.63 11.72 -4.00
N ILE A 370 -2.32 12.70 -3.17
CA ILE A 370 -1.72 13.98 -3.57
C ILE A 370 -0.39 13.79 -4.33
N ASN A 371 0.30 12.67 -4.12
CA ASN A 371 1.53 12.27 -4.81
C ASN A 371 1.27 11.42 -6.05
N GLY A 372 0.03 11.35 -6.54
CA GLY A 372 -0.33 10.55 -7.71
C GLY A 372 -0.34 9.03 -7.47
N THR A 373 -0.51 8.57 -6.22
CA THR A 373 -0.68 7.14 -5.92
C THR A 373 -2.16 6.76 -5.84
N THR A 374 -2.48 5.50 -6.18
CA THR A 374 -3.83 4.94 -6.01
C THR A 374 -3.76 3.66 -5.20
N GLY A 375 -4.34 3.69 -3.99
CA GLY A 375 -4.45 2.55 -3.09
C GLY A 375 -4.36 2.99 -1.64
N TYR A 376 -5.13 2.31 -0.80
CA TYR A 376 -5.19 2.60 0.65
C TYR A 376 -3.86 2.32 1.33
N GLU A 377 -3.21 1.24 0.93
CA GLU A 377 -1.95 0.76 1.51
C GLU A 377 -0.79 1.69 1.18
N GLU A 378 -0.72 2.16 -0.09
CA GLU A 378 0.27 3.15 -0.52
C GLU A 378 0.07 4.48 0.21
N ALA A 379 -1.19 4.88 0.40
CA ALA A 379 -1.52 6.11 1.12
C ALA A 379 -1.16 5.99 2.61
N ALA A 380 -1.54 4.88 3.26
CA ALA A 380 -1.23 4.60 4.66
C ALA A 380 0.29 4.57 4.92
N ALA A 381 1.07 3.91 4.05
CA ALA A 381 2.52 3.86 4.14
C ALA A 381 3.17 5.23 4.05
N GLN A 382 2.74 6.05 3.08
CA GLN A 382 3.24 7.42 2.94
C GLN A 382 2.86 8.27 4.16
N GLY A 383 1.61 8.14 4.64
CA GLY A 383 1.14 8.84 5.82
C GLY A 383 1.97 8.53 7.06
N LEU A 384 2.20 7.24 7.34
CA LEU A 384 3.05 6.79 8.43
C LEU A 384 4.45 7.40 8.35
N MET A 385 5.09 7.33 7.18
CA MET A 385 6.44 7.89 6.98
C MET A 385 6.47 9.41 7.09
N ALA A 386 5.47 10.12 6.57
CA ALA A 386 5.36 11.57 6.70
C ALA A 386 5.15 12.00 8.17
N GLY A 387 4.30 11.29 8.92
CA GLY A 387 4.08 11.55 10.35
C GLY A 387 5.33 11.36 11.19
N ILE A 388 6.07 10.27 10.96
CA ILE A 388 7.36 10.01 11.61
C ILE A 388 8.35 11.13 11.29
N ASN A 389 8.50 11.48 10.01
CA ASN A 389 9.50 12.45 9.58
C ASN A 389 9.15 13.89 9.95
N ALA A 390 7.87 14.23 10.02
CA ALA A 390 7.44 15.52 10.57
C ALA A 390 7.83 15.66 12.05
N HIS A 391 7.60 14.62 12.86
CA HIS A 391 8.06 14.58 14.25
C HIS A 391 9.59 14.70 14.37
N LEU A 392 10.33 13.97 13.55
CA LEU A 392 11.80 14.01 13.58
C LEU A 392 12.34 15.38 13.19
N LEU A 393 11.79 15.98 12.14
CA LEU A 393 12.19 17.31 11.66
C LEU A 393 12.05 18.40 12.74
N ILE A 394 10.90 18.46 13.41
CA ILE A 394 10.66 19.49 14.44
C ILE A 394 11.49 19.28 15.69
N ASN A 395 12.06 18.09 15.87
CA ASN A 395 13.00 17.76 16.96
C ASN A 395 14.47 17.74 16.50
N GLU A 396 14.76 18.27 15.29
CA GLU A 396 16.11 18.39 14.70
C GLU A 396 16.86 17.04 14.63
N LYS A 397 16.11 15.95 14.38
CA LYS A 397 16.65 14.60 14.22
C LYS A 397 16.75 14.22 12.75
N ASP A 398 17.68 13.30 12.44
CA ASP A 398 17.83 12.74 11.11
C ASP A 398 16.53 12.08 10.62
N PRO A 399 16.18 12.21 9.33
CA PRO A 399 14.99 11.62 8.78
C PRO A 399 15.04 10.08 8.78
N PHE A 400 13.90 9.48 9.09
CA PHE A 400 13.70 8.04 8.97
C PHE A 400 13.39 7.68 7.51
N VAL A 401 14.33 7.05 6.85
CA VAL A 401 14.21 6.60 5.45
C VAL A 401 14.42 5.10 5.39
N LEU A 402 13.54 4.43 4.64
CA LEU A 402 13.64 3.01 4.33
C LEU A 402 14.23 2.84 2.92
N LYS A 403 15.21 1.94 2.80
CA LYS A 403 15.82 1.62 1.51
C LYS A 403 14.99 0.58 0.76
N ARG A 404 15.27 0.44 -0.53
CA ARG A 404 14.61 -0.53 -1.43
C ARG A 404 14.85 -1.99 -1.04
N ASP A 405 15.95 -2.31 -0.38
CA ASP A 405 16.29 -3.64 0.14
C ASP A 405 15.79 -3.89 1.57
N GLU A 406 15.24 -2.86 2.23
CA GLU A 406 14.71 -2.93 3.59
C GLU A 406 13.18 -3.09 3.63
N ALA A 407 12.45 -2.47 2.70
CA ALA A 407 10.99 -2.46 2.73
C ALA A 407 10.36 -2.17 1.36
N TYR A 408 9.15 -2.71 1.11
CA TYR A 408 8.28 -2.26 0.01
C TYR A 408 7.92 -0.78 0.15
N ILE A 409 7.79 -0.26 1.38
CA ILE A 409 7.62 1.18 1.65
C ILE A 409 8.82 1.96 1.10
N GLY A 410 10.03 1.44 1.25
CA GLY A 410 11.23 2.05 0.66
C GLY A 410 11.21 2.05 -0.87
N VAL A 411 10.79 0.93 -1.48
CA VAL A 411 10.59 0.84 -2.93
C VAL A 411 9.55 1.85 -3.41
N LEU A 412 8.41 1.96 -2.72
CA LEU A 412 7.34 2.90 -3.02
C LEU A 412 7.84 4.34 -3.05
N ILE A 413 8.46 4.79 -1.97
CA ILE A 413 8.90 6.19 -1.83
C ILE A 413 10.02 6.50 -2.83
N ASP A 414 10.97 5.61 -3.00
CA ASP A 414 12.07 5.81 -3.95
C ASP A 414 11.54 5.88 -5.40
N ASP A 415 10.62 5.00 -5.81
CA ASP A 415 9.99 5.08 -7.13
C ASP A 415 9.27 6.42 -7.34
N LEU A 416 8.52 6.91 -6.34
CA LEU A 416 7.81 8.18 -6.42
C LEU A 416 8.76 9.36 -6.65
N ILE A 417 9.80 9.48 -5.85
CA ILE A 417 10.69 10.66 -5.88
C ILE A 417 11.71 10.63 -7.04
N THR A 418 12.00 9.45 -7.59
CA THR A 418 13.00 9.30 -8.67
C THR A 418 12.37 9.12 -10.05
N LYS A 419 11.31 8.33 -10.17
CA LYS A 419 10.62 8.06 -11.45
C LYS A 419 9.45 9.01 -11.70
N GLY A 420 8.89 9.59 -10.63
CA GLY A 420 7.66 10.38 -10.70
C GLY A 420 6.42 9.54 -11.00
N THR A 421 5.33 10.23 -11.30
CA THR A 421 4.02 9.63 -11.59
C THR A 421 3.42 10.29 -12.84
N GLU A 422 3.64 9.70 -14.01
CA GLU A 422 2.96 10.13 -15.25
C GLU A 422 1.55 9.53 -15.35
N GLU A 423 1.34 8.38 -14.69
CA GLU A 423 0.05 7.71 -14.48
C GLU A 423 -0.11 7.38 -12.99
N PRO A 424 -1.34 7.17 -12.47
CA PRO A 424 -1.54 6.82 -11.07
C PRO A 424 -0.70 5.62 -10.65
N TYR A 425 0.24 5.84 -9.72
CA TYR A 425 1.17 4.81 -9.24
C TYR A 425 0.46 3.75 -8.42
N ARG A 426 0.83 2.50 -8.67
CA ARG A 426 0.38 1.33 -7.90
C ARG A 426 1.56 0.40 -7.63
N MET A 427 1.63 -0.14 -6.41
CA MET A 427 2.66 -1.11 -6.05
C MET A 427 2.35 -2.50 -6.61
N PHE A 428 3.41 -3.15 -7.13
CA PHE A 428 3.41 -4.54 -7.57
C PHE A 428 4.69 -5.23 -7.11
N THR A 429 4.66 -6.57 -7.01
CA THR A 429 5.85 -7.36 -6.66
C THR A 429 7.00 -7.23 -7.67
N SER A 430 6.68 -6.91 -8.93
CA SER A 430 7.69 -6.68 -9.99
C SER A 430 8.51 -5.41 -9.79
N ARG A 431 8.05 -4.47 -8.97
CA ARG A 431 8.79 -3.23 -8.66
C ARG A 431 9.91 -3.44 -7.62
N ALA A 432 9.81 -4.51 -6.81
CA ALA A 432 10.81 -4.84 -5.81
C ALA A 432 11.85 -5.82 -6.38
N GLU A 433 13.09 -5.39 -6.42
CA GLU A 433 14.25 -6.18 -6.87
C GLU A 433 14.59 -7.30 -5.89
N TYR A 434 14.38 -7.05 -4.58
CA TYR A 434 14.77 -7.94 -3.48
C TYR A 434 13.56 -8.58 -2.79
N ARG A 435 12.58 -9.03 -3.57
CA ARG A 435 11.29 -9.55 -3.02
C ARG A 435 11.44 -10.78 -2.13
N THR A 436 12.52 -11.56 -2.28
CA THR A 436 12.80 -12.69 -1.38
C THR A 436 13.22 -12.22 0.02
N LEU A 437 13.82 -11.02 0.13
CA LEU A 437 14.12 -10.38 1.40
C LEU A 437 12.91 -9.68 2.00
N LEU A 438 12.02 -9.11 1.13
CA LEU A 438 10.91 -8.23 1.52
C LEU A 438 9.59 -8.99 1.66
N ARG A 439 9.60 -10.18 2.24
CA ARG A 439 8.41 -11.00 2.41
C ARG A 439 7.44 -10.41 3.45
N GLN A 440 6.14 -10.76 3.31
CA GLN A 440 5.11 -10.36 4.26
C GLN A 440 5.29 -11.01 5.65
N ASP A 441 5.87 -12.23 5.68
CA ASP A 441 6.07 -13.04 6.87
C ASP A 441 7.21 -12.57 7.77
N ASN A 442 8.13 -11.75 7.25
CA ASN A 442 9.31 -11.29 7.98
C ASN A 442 9.40 -9.76 8.17
N ALA A 443 8.31 -9.02 7.93
CA ALA A 443 8.34 -7.56 8.05
C ALA A 443 8.66 -7.11 9.49
N ASP A 444 8.16 -7.82 10.48
CA ASP A 444 8.48 -7.59 11.90
C ASP A 444 9.97 -7.79 12.22
N LEU A 445 10.56 -8.88 11.70
CA LEU A 445 12.00 -9.17 11.88
C LEU A 445 12.88 -8.06 11.28
N ARG A 446 12.45 -7.45 10.17
CA ARG A 446 13.20 -6.39 9.48
C ARG A 446 13.03 -5.01 10.14
N LEU A 447 11.84 -4.67 10.64
CA LEU A 447 11.45 -3.28 10.90
C LEU A 447 11.16 -2.97 12.36
N THR A 448 10.76 -3.95 13.20
CA THR A 448 10.32 -3.66 14.58
C THR A 448 11.44 -3.07 15.46
N ASN A 449 12.69 -3.51 15.29
CA ASN A 449 13.81 -2.93 16.06
C ASN A 449 13.99 -1.44 15.73
N ARG A 450 13.89 -1.06 14.45
CA ARG A 450 13.95 0.35 14.03
C ARG A 450 12.77 1.14 14.59
N SER A 451 11.57 0.56 14.56
CA SER A 451 10.36 1.14 15.15
C SER A 451 10.48 1.38 16.65
N TYR A 452 11.07 0.42 17.38
CA TYR A 452 11.32 0.56 18.81
C TYR A 452 12.26 1.74 19.12
N ARG A 453 13.32 1.92 18.32
CA ARG A 453 14.24 3.07 18.46
C ARG A 453 13.56 4.41 18.19
N LEU A 454 12.51 4.44 17.36
CA LEU A 454 11.67 5.62 17.11
C LEU A 454 10.65 5.87 18.23
N GLY A 455 10.46 4.91 19.15
CA GLY A 455 9.46 4.99 20.21
C GLY A 455 8.03 4.57 19.79
N LEU A 456 7.85 4.00 18.60
CA LEU A 456 6.54 3.54 18.09
C LEU A 456 6.21 2.11 18.51
N ALA A 457 7.14 1.19 18.39
CA ALA A 457 6.94 -0.19 18.88
C ALA A 457 7.18 -0.29 20.39
N SER A 458 6.32 -1.05 21.07
CA SER A 458 6.51 -1.32 22.51
C SER A 458 7.66 -2.30 22.76
N LYS A 459 8.20 -2.29 24.00
CA LYS A 459 9.19 -3.27 24.45
C LYS A 459 8.68 -4.71 24.35
N GLU A 460 7.40 -4.95 24.64
CA GLU A 460 6.75 -6.26 24.49
C GLU A 460 6.83 -6.74 23.04
N ARG A 461 6.57 -5.85 22.09
CA ARG A 461 6.65 -6.16 20.66
C ARG A 461 8.07 -6.49 20.22
N LEU A 462 9.06 -5.71 20.68
CA LEU A 462 10.48 -5.99 20.42
C LEU A 462 10.87 -7.38 20.95
N LEU A 463 10.53 -7.68 22.21
CA LEU A 463 10.84 -8.98 22.83
C LEU A 463 10.13 -10.14 22.08
N SER A 464 8.92 -9.95 21.61
CA SER A 464 8.22 -10.97 20.80
C SER A 464 8.97 -11.30 19.52
N VAL A 465 9.49 -10.27 18.83
CA VAL A 465 10.28 -10.42 17.61
C VAL A 465 11.65 -11.09 17.88
N GLU A 466 12.32 -10.70 18.94
CA GLU A 466 13.60 -11.32 19.37
C GLU A 466 13.40 -12.81 19.71
N ASN A 467 12.34 -13.14 20.45
CA ASN A 467 12.00 -14.53 20.76
C ASN A 467 11.67 -15.35 19.49
N LYS A 468 10.92 -14.77 18.56
CA LYS A 468 10.63 -15.39 17.26
C LYS A 468 11.92 -15.69 16.48
N GLN A 469 12.85 -14.73 16.41
CA GLN A 469 14.13 -14.90 15.74
C GLN A 469 14.96 -16.01 16.41
N ASN A 470 15.14 -15.93 17.74
CA ASN A 470 15.92 -16.90 18.51
C ASN A 470 15.36 -18.33 18.38
N SER A 471 14.03 -18.47 18.45
CA SER A 471 13.36 -19.76 18.28
C SER A 471 13.56 -20.30 16.87
N THR A 472 13.42 -19.46 15.84
CA THR A 472 13.66 -19.84 14.44
C THR A 472 15.09 -20.32 14.24
N ASP A 473 16.08 -19.58 14.75
CA ASP A 473 17.50 -19.94 14.64
C ASP A 473 17.83 -21.25 15.38
N SER A 474 17.17 -21.49 16.51
CA SER A 474 17.27 -22.73 17.26
C SER A 474 16.76 -23.93 16.45
N PHE A 475 15.57 -23.81 15.82
CA PHE A 475 15.02 -24.84 14.94
C PHE A 475 15.90 -25.10 13.72
N VAL A 476 16.38 -24.08 13.05
CA VAL A 476 17.30 -24.21 11.90
C VAL A 476 18.61 -24.91 12.35
N SER A 477 19.15 -24.57 13.51
CA SER A 477 20.32 -25.20 14.09
C SER A 477 20.08 -26.67 14.42
N PHE A 478 18.91 -27.00 15.01
CA PHE A 478 18.50 -28.38 15.29
C PHE A 478 18.45 -29.20 13.98
N PHE A 479 17.83 -28.70 12.93
CA PHE A 479 17.79 -29.38 11.63
C PHE A 479 19.19 -29.59 11.03
N LYS A 480 20.11 -28.65 11.20
CA LYS A 480 21.51 -28.77 10.72
C LYS A 480 22.32 -29.78 11.54
N LYS A 481 22.09 -29.90 12.84
CA LYS A 481 22.86 -30.78 13.74
C LYS A 481 22.31 -32.20 13.76
N THR A 482 21.01 -32.41 13.68
CA THR A 482 20.36 -33.71 13.84
C THR A 482 20.40 -34.50 12.55
N SER A 483 20.81 -35.79 12.66
CA SER A 483 20.77 -36.76 11.56
C SER A 483 19.63 -37.75 11.78
N ILE A 484 19.09 -38.29 10.69
CA ILE A 484 18.03 -39.28 10.69
C ILE A 484 18.46 -40.48 9.86
N LYS A 485 18.03 -41.71 10.26
CA LYS A 485 18.36 -42.95 9.57
C LYS A 485 17.40 -43.18 8.38
N PRO A 486 17.85 -43.96 7.36
CA PRO A 486 17.00 -44.29 6.21
C PRO A 486 15.66 -44.93 6.59
N GLU A 487 15.68 -45.82 7.60
CA GLU A 487 14.48 -46.56 8.03
C GLU A 487 13.38 -45.63 8.57
N GLU A 488 13.78 -44.49 9.17
CA GLU A 488 12.86 -43.50 9.77
C GLU A 488 12.34 -42.51 8.72
N ILE A 489 13.17 -42.10 7.74
CA ILE A 489 12.83 -41.01 6.81
C ILE A 489 12.28 -41.55 5.47
N ASN A 490 12.69 -42.72 4.97
CA ASN A 490 12.29 -43.18 3.66
C ASN A 490 10.78 -43.42 3.51
N PRO A 491 10.01 -43.83 4.53
CA PRO A 491 8.55 -43.89 4.43
C PRO A 491 7.95 -42.50 4.07
N VAL A 492 8.43 -41.43 4.69
CA VAL A 492 7.99 -40.06 4.41
C VAL A 492 8.42 -39.63 3.00
N LEU A 493 9.68 -39.88 2.62
CA LEU A 493 10.18 -39.56 1.28
C LEU A 493 9.40 -40.26 0.18
N LYS A 494 9.08 -41.54 0.38
CA LYS A 494 8.31 -42.36 -0.57
C LYS A 494 6.88 -41.84 -0.75
N SER A 495 6.20 -41.46 0.34
CA SER A 495 4.84 -40.88 0.31
C SER A 495 4.78 -39.54 -0.44
N LYS A 496 5.90 -38.84 -0.54
CA LYS A 496 6.04 -37.54 -1.23
C LYS A 496 6.72 -37.62 -2.59
N ASN A 497 6.88 -38.82 -3.16
CA ASN A 497 7.59 -39.05 -4.43
C ASN A 497 8.99 -38.40 -4.44
N SER A 498 9.69 -38.43 -3.29
CA SER A 498 11.05 -37.90 -3.13
C SER A 498 12.05 -39.05 -3.07
N SER A 499 13.26 -38.84 -3.60
CA SER A 499 14.30 -39.86 -3.64
C SER A 499 14.67 -40.35 -2.24
N GLU A 500 14.66 -41.68 -2.04
CA GLU A 500 15.05 -42.35 -0.80
C GLU A 500 16.54 -42.12 -0.49
N THR A 501 16.90 -42.20 0.77
CA THR A 501 18.30 -42.12 1.22
C THR A 501 18.83 -43.52 1.51
N LYS A 502 20.13 -43.74 1.22
CA LYS A 502 20.83 -45.03 1.48
C LYS A 502 21.65 -45.01 2.77
N GLN A 503 21.84 -43.84 3.33
CA GLN A 503 22.63 -43.62 4.56
C GLN A 503 22.00 -42.53 5.41
N SER A 504 22.44 -42.44 6.67
CA SER A 504 22.00 -41.37 7.59
C SER A 504 22.26 -40.00 6.98
N VAL A 505 21.26 -39.12 7.07
CA VAL A 505 21.26 -37.81 6.43
C VAL A 505 20.85 -36.72 7.43
N LYS A 506 21.40 -35.50 7.31
CA LYS A 506 20.96 -34.35 8.12
C LYS A 506 19.52 -33.98 7.81
N LEU A 507 18.71 -33.72 8.84
CA LEU A 507 17.32 -33.26 8.68
C LEU A 507 17.23 -32.03 7.79
N TYR A 508 18.18 -31.09 7.91
CA TYR A 508 18.28 -29.90 7.06
C TYR A 508 18.28 -30.25 5.56
N LYS A 509 19.07 -31.27 5.17
CA LYS A 509 19.20 -31.70 3.77
C LYS A 509 17.92 -32.36 3.22
N VAL A 510 17.16 -33.00 4.10
CA VAL A 510 15.85 -33.55 3.76
C VAL A 510 14.81 -32.45 3.64
N PHE A 511 14.73 -31.59 4.64
CA PHE A 511 13.75 -30.50 4.71
C PHE A 511 13.95 -29.43 3.62
N SER A 512 15.17 -29.27 3.09
CA SER A 512 15.42 -28.39 1.95
C SER A 512 14.80 -28.85 0.63
N ARG A 513 14.26 -30.10 0.57
CA ARG A 513 13.61 -30.60 -0.64
C ARG A 513 12.23 -29.96 -0.84
N PRO A 514 11.87 -29.59 -2.08
CA PRO A 514 10.61 -28.88 -2.35
C PRO A 514 9.34 -29.58 -1.85
N ASN A 515 9.30 -30.92 -1.97
CA ASN A 515 8.11 -31.73 -1.68
C ASN A 515 7.93 -32.06 -0.19
N ILE A 516 8.88 -31.73 0.67
CA ILE A 516 8.84 -32.04 2.11
C ILE A 516 8.40 -30.79 2.88
N SER A 517 7.25 -30.86 3.51
CA SER A 517 6.69 -29.76 4.32
C SER A 517 7.12 -29.85 5.79
N MET A 518 6.85 -28.78 6.56
CA MET A 518 7.03 -28.80 8.02
C MET A 518 6.19 -29.90 8.67
N ASP A 519 4.96 -30.13 8.20
CA ASP A 519 4.09 -31.20 8.73
C ASP A 519 4.71 -32.60 8.52
N ASP A 520 5.36 -32.81 7.37
CA ASP A 520 6.08 -34.06 7.11
C ASP A 520 7.26 -34.22 8.08
N MET A 521 7.96 -33.16 8.37
CA MET A 521 9.06 -33.19 9.36
C MET A 521 8.55 -33.42 10.78
N LEU A 522 7.40 -32.86 11.15
CA LEU A 522 6.78 -33.06 12.47
C LEU A 522 6.27 -34.49 12.69
N SER A 523 6.09 -35.29 11.63
CA SER A 523 5.76 -36.71 11.74
C SER A 523 6.93 -37.58 12.23
N LEU A 524 8.17 -37.06 12.19
CA LEU A 524 9.38 -37.76 12.60
C LEU A 524 9.62 -37.61 14.11
N ASP A 525 9.89 -38.69 14.81
CA ASP A 525 10.04 -38.71 16.27
C ASP A 525 11.04 -37.68 16.82
N PRO A 526 12.27 -37.51 16.27
CA PRO A 526 13.21 -36.49 16.76
C PRO A 526 12.66 -35.07 16.64
N VAL A 527 11.96 -34.76 15.55
CA VAL A 527 11.39 -33.43 15.29
C VAL A 527 10.17 -33.19 16.18
N LYS A 528 9.30 -34.21 16.30
CA LYS A 528 8.11 -34.18 17.17
C LYS A 528 8.51 -33.94 18.64
N LYS A 529 9.55 -34.64 19.12
CA LYS A 529 10.06 -34.45 20.48
C LYS A 529 10.57 -33.04 20.69
N TYR A 530 11.38 -32.50 19.77
CA TYR A 530 11.89 -31.14 19.82
C TYR A 530 10.77 -30.09 19.79
N PHE A 531 9.77 -30.30 18.95
CA PHE A 531 8.57 -29.45 18.88
C PHE A 531 7.80 -29.41 20.19
N LEU A 532 7.54 -30.58 20.81
CA LEU A 532 6.80 -30.67 22.08
C LEU A 532 7.55 -30.00 23.25
N GLU A 533 8.88 -30.06 23.23
CA GLU A 533 9.74 -29.43 24.23
C GLU A 533 9.73 -27.90 24.11
N HIS A 534 9.82 -27.35 22.87
CA HIS A 534 10.01 -25.93 22.63
C HIS A 534 8.71 -25.18 22.31
N LYS A 535 7.62 -25.87 21.96
CA LYS A 535 6.27 -25.35 21.67
C LYS A 535 6.29 -24.04 20.81
N PRO A 536 6.89 -24.05 19.62
CA PRO A 536 7.00 -22.87 18.79
C PRO A 536 5.64 -22.40 18.28
N ASP A 537 5.49 -21.09 18.12
CA ASP A 537 4.36 -20.52 17.40
C ASP A 537 4.40 -20.92 15.91
N VAL A 538 3.24 -20.91 15.25
CA VAL A 538 3.10 -21.24 13.82
C VAL A 538 4.03 -20.38 12.95
N GLU A 539 4.19 -19.09 13.28
CA GLU A 539 5.09 -18.18 12.56
C GLU A 539 6.57 -18.60 12.66
N VAL A 540 7.01 -19.20 13.77
CA VAL A 540 8.37 -19.74 13.92
C VAL A 540 8.59 -20.92 12.98
N LEU A 541 7.60 -21.81 12.87
CA LEU A 541 7.68 -22.97 11.96
C LEU A 541 7.71 -22.52 10.50
N GLU A 542 6.86 -21.56 10.14
CA GLU A 542 6.83 -20.98 8.79
C GLU A 542 8.19 -20.31 8.45
N GLN A 543 8.74 -19.49 9.37
CA GLN A 543 10.05 -18.88 9.18
C GLN A 543 11.17 -19.93 9.06
N THR A 544 11.12 -20.98 9.85
CA THR A 544 12.07 -22.09 9.79
C THR A 544 12.03 -22.78 8.41
N GLU A 545 10.83 -23.10 7.90
CA GLU A 545 10.67 -23.69 6.59
C GLU A 545 11.22 -22.79 5.48
N VAL A 546 10.87 -21.50 5.51
CA VAL A 546 11.35 -20.53 4.52
C VAL A 546 12.86 -20.39 4.58
N GLN A 547 13.46 -20.27 5.77
CA GLN A 547 14.91 -20.14 5.90
C GLN A 547 15.66 -21.37 5.43
N VAL A 548 15.13 -22.57 5.67
CA VAL A 548 15.78 -23.81 5.20
C VAL A 548 15.68 -23.97 3.69
N LYS A 549 14.47 -23.78 3.12
CA LYS A 549 14.24 -24.02 1.70
C LYS A 549 14.79 -22.95 0.78
N TYR A 550 14.77 -21.69 1.22
CA TYR A 550 15.13 -20.55 0.38
C TYR A 550 16.49 -19.92 0.77
N SER A 551 17.29 -20.56 1.63
CA SER A 551 18.59 -20.03 2.11
C SER A 551 19.48 -19.54 0.98
N GLY A 552 19.69 -20.34 -0.07
CA GLY A 552 20.56 -19.98 -1.19
C GLY A 552 20.06 -18.78 -1.98
N TYR A 553 18.75 -18.63 -2.14
CA TYR A 553 18.15 -17.45 -2.79
C TYR A 553 18.29 -16.21 -1.91
N ILE A 554 18.05 -16.34 -0.60
CA ILE A 554 18.17 -15.26 0.38
C ILE A 554 19.62 -14.75 0.43
N GLU A 555 20.60 -15.64 0.48
CA GLU A 555 22.04 -15.28 0.50
C GLU A 555 22.46 -14.58 -0.80
N LYS A 556 22.01 -15.07 -1.95
CA LYS A 556 22.26 -14.45 -3.25
C LYS A 556 21.67 -13.03 -3.34
N GLU A 557 20.40 -12.85 -2.92
CA GLU A 557 19.77 -11.52 -2.91
C GLU A 557 20.47 -10.57 -1.92
N LYS A 558 20.86 -11.04 -0.72
CA LYS A 558 21.65 -10.24 0.23
C LYS A 558 22.96 -9.77 -0.39
N ALA A 559 23.69 -10.65 -1.06
CA ALA A 559 24.94 -10.31 -1.74
C ALA A 559 24.74 -9.27 -2.85
N ASN A 560 23.65 -9.38 -3.61
CA ASN A 560 23.29 -8.40 -4.64
C ASN A 560 22.90 -7.04 -4.04
N ALA A 561 22.13 -7.04 -2.95
CA ALA A 561 21.75 -5.83 -2.23
C ALA A 561 22.97 -5.09 -1.68
N MET A 562 23.94 -5.82 -1.11
CA MET A 562 25.19 -5.22 -0.63
C MET A 562 25.99 -4.53 -1.74
N LYS A 563 26.04 -5.09 -2.95
CA LYS A 563 26.71 -4.47 -4.09
C LYS A 563 26.06 -3.15 -4.50
N LEU A 564 24.72 -3.09 -4.53
CA LEU A 564 23.99 -1.87 -4.88
C LEU A 564 24.03 -0.82 -3.76
N ASN A 565 24.11 -1.23 -2.49
CA ASN A 565 24.30 -0.31 -1.37
C ASN A 565 25.62 0.49 -1.48
N ASN A 566 26.64 0.00 -2.19
CA ASN A 566 27.85 0.76 -2.48
C ASN A 566 27.55 1.98 -3.35
N LEU A 567 26.64 1.87 -4.32
CA LEU A 567 26.21 3.01 -5.13
C LEU A 567 25.33 3.99 -4.34
N GLU A 568 24.55 3.50 -3.36
CA GLU A 568 23.80 4.35 -2.42
C GLU A 568 24.72 5.16 -1.50
N ALA A 569 25.89 4.65 -1.18
CA ALA A 569 26.89 5.37 -0.40
C ALA A 569 27.54 6.54 -1.18
N LEU A 570 27.47 6.52 -2.51
CA LEU A 570 28.03 7.56 -3.37
C LEU A 570 27.07 8.75 -3.48
N LYS A 571 27.20 9.71 -2.56
CA LYS A 571 26.38 10.92 -2.50
C LYS A 571 26.74 11.90 -3.61
N ILE A 572 25.74 12.52 -4.19
CA ILE A 572 25.87 13.64 -5.12
C ILE A 572 25.69 14.93 -4.32
N PRO A 573 26.65 15.86 -4.35
CA PRO A 573 26.51 17.14 -3.65
C PRO A 573 25.29 17.93 -4.15
N PRO A 574 24.55 18.62 -3.27
CA PRO A 574 23.39 19.44 -3.70
C PRO A 574 23.74 20.54 -4.71
N THR A 575 25.00 20.99 -4.68
CA THR A 575 25.55 22.02 -5.57
C THR A 575 26.13 21.46 -6.88
N PHE A 576 25.94 20.17 -7.16
CA PHE A 576 26.52 19.54 -8.35
C PHE A 576 25.85 20.06 -9.64
N GLU A 577 26.66 20.60 -10.55
CA GLU A 577 26.21 21.17 -11.80
C GLU A 577 26.33 20.16 -12.95
N TYR A 578 25.27 19.46 -13.28
CA TYR A 578 25.24 18.45 -14.33
C TYR A 578 25.56 19.00 -15.72
N SER A 579 25.24 20.28 -15.97
CA SER A 579 25.57 20.97 -17.25
C SER A 579 27.05 21.11 -17.54
N LYS A 580 27.93 21.04 -16.53
CA LYS A 580 29.37 21.07 -16.68
C LYS A 580 29.97 19.73 -17.17
N VAL A 581 29.20 18.64 -17.10
CA VAL A 581 29.64 17.30 -17.48
C VAL A 581 29.30 17.05 -18.96
N LYS A 582 30.18 17.45 -19.87
CA LYS A 582 29.95 17.45 -21.33
C LYS A 582 29.62 16.07 -21.93
N SER A 583 29.98 14.98 -21.27
CA SER A 583 29.75 13.61 -21.76
C SER A 583 28.41 13.00 -21.34
N LEU A 584 27.56 13.73 -20.58
CA LEU A 584 26.19 13.31 -20.28
C LEU A 584 25.28 13.58 -21.48
N SER A 585 24.28 12.71 -21.66
CA SER A 585 23.23 12.97 -22.65
C SER A 585 22.39 14.19 -22.27
N THR A 586 21.85 14.89 -23.26
CA THR A 586 20.97 16.06 -23.01
C THR A 586 19.77 15.70 -22.17
N GLU A 587 19.16 14.53 -22.41
CA GLU A 587 18.04 14.03 -21.61
C GLU A 587 18.45 13.77 -20.16
N ALA A 588 19.60 13.12 -19.94
CA ALA A 588 20.11 12.89 -18.59
C ALA A 588 20.36 14.21 -17.84
N ILE A 589 20.96 15.21 -18.48
CA ILE A 589 21.17 16.54 -17.87
C ILE A 589 19.84 17.18 -17.46
N GLN A 590 18.84 17.16 -18.33
CA GLN A 590 17.50 17.72 -18.01
C GLN A 590 16.83 17.01 -16.83
N LYS A 591 16.83 15.67 -16.85
CA LYS A 591 16.22 14.84 -15.81
C LYS A 591 16.96 14.97 -14.47
N LEU A 592 18.28 14.95 -14.47
CA LEU A 592 19.10 15.09 -13.26
C LEU A 592 18.95 16.48 -12.64
N ASN A 593 18.90 17.55 -13.45
CA ASN A 593 18.66 18.92 -12.96
C ASN A 593 17.24 19.07 -12.37
N LYS A 594 16.24 18.44 -12.96
CA LYS A 594 14.84 18.49 -12.46
C LYS A 594 14.69 17.70 -11.16
N ILE A 595 15.21 16.46 -11.10
CA ILE A 595 14.97 15.52 -9.99
C ILE A 595 15.95 15.78 -8.84
N LYS A 596 17.20 16.19 -9.14
CA LYS A 596 18.28 16.43 -8.16
C LYS A 596 18.49 15.22 -7.22
N PRO A 597 18.87 14.05 -7.76
CA PRO A 597 19.10 12.85 -6.95
C PRO A 597 20.22 13.09 -5.95
N THR A 598 20.11 12.50 -4.76
CA THR A 598 21.08 12.65 -3.68
C THR A 598 22.18 11.59 -3.71
N THR A 599 22.01 10.51 -4.49
CA THR A 599 22.98 9.42 -4.64
C THR A 599 23.08 8.98 -6.11
N LEU A 600 24.21 8.35 -6.49
CA LEU A 600 24.37 7.77 -7.83
C LEU A 600 23.39 6.63 -8.08
N SER A 601 23.01 5.88 -7.05
CA SER A 601 22.00 4.85 -7.17
C SER A 601 20.61 5.44 -7.49
N GLN A 602 20.22 6.55 -6.87
CA GLN A 602 19.01 7.27 -7.27
C GLN A 602 19.08 7.77 -8.71
N ALA A 603 20.21 8.36 -9.09
CA ALA A 603 20.43 8.83 -10.47
C ALA A 603 20.24 7.70 -11.48
N SER A 604 20.73 6.49 -11.21
CA SER A 604 20.62 5.33 -12.10
C SER A 604 19.19 4.81 -12.29
N ARG A 605 18.26 5.16 -11.40
CA ARG A 605 16.84 4.76 -11.48
C ARG A 605 15.96 5.79 -12.18
N ILE A 606 16.50 6.96 -12.50
CA ILE A 606 15.76 8.00 -13.23
C ILE A 606 15.57 7.56 -14.69
N SER A 607 14.34 7.57 -15.17
CA SER A 607 14.03 7.30 -16.58
C SER A 607 14.71 8.34 -17.46
N GLY A 608 15.45 7.88 -18.49
CA GLY A 608 16.24 8.75 -19.37
C GLY A 608 17.70 8.95 -18.94
N VAL A 609 18.13 8.36 -17.80
CA VAL A 609 19.54 8.30 -17.39
C VAL A 609 20.07 6.89 -17.70
N SER A 610 21.02 6.79 -18.59
CA SER A 610 21.60 5.52 -19.05
C SER A 610 22.71 5.01 -18.09
N PRO A 611 23.06 3.72 -18.14
CA PRO A 611 24.24 3.20 -17.43
C PRO A 611 25.54 3.91 -17.81
N ASN A 612 25.64 4.38 -19.05
CA ASN A 612 26.78 5.16 -19.52
C ASN A 612 26.86 6.53 -18.84
N ASP A 613 25.71 7.23 -18.69
CA ASP A 613 25.66 8.50 -17.97
C ASP A 613 26.09 8.33 -16.50
N ILE A 614 25.71 7.21 -15.84
CA ILE A 614 26.15 6.90 -14.49
C ILE A 614 27.67 6.67 -14.44
N SER A 615 28.24 5.94 -15.39
CA SER A 615 29.69 5.74 -15.49
C SER A 615 30.43 7.07 -15.67
N VAL A 616 29.91 7.95 -16.49
CA VAL A 616 30.44 9.31 -16.69
C VAL A 616 30.40 10.11 -15.39
N LEU A 617 29.27 10.08 -14.65
CA LEU A 617 29.16 10.75 -13.36
C LEU A 617 30.16 10.20 -12.33
N MET A 618 30.34 8.87 -12.26
CA MET A 618 31.32 8.24 -11.36
C MET A 618 32.73 8.75 -11.64
N VAL A 619 33.15 8.74 -12.90
CA VAL A 619 34.49 9.22 -13.29
C VAL A 619 34.65 10.71 -12.98
N TYR A 620 33.64 11.53 -13.30
CA TYR A 620 33.70 12.98 -13.06
C TYR A 620 33.74 13.33 -11.57
N MET A 621 33.13 12.51 -10.73
CA MET A 621 33.16 12.66 -9.27
C MET A 621 34.43 12.06 -8.63
N GLY A 622 35.37 11.59 -9.41
CA GLY A 622 36.65 11.02 -8.93
C GLY A 622 36.51 9.68 -8.24
N ARG A 623 35.57 8.85 -8.67
CA ARG A 623 35.20 7.60 -8.02
C ARG A 623 35.18 6.40 -8.94
#